data_9028c60254702e3563aa1ec3af79fb82
#
_entry.id   9028c60254702e3563aa1ec3af79fb82
#
_cell.length_a   1.000
_cell.length_b   1.000
_cell.length_c   1.000
_cell.angle_alpha   90.00
_cell.angle_beta   90.00
_cell.angle_gamma   90.00
#
_symmetry.space_group_name_H-M   'P 1'
#
loop_
_entity.id
_entity.type
_entity.pdbx_description
1 polymer ?
#
loop_
_entity_poly.entity_id
_entity_poly.type
_entity_poly.pdbx_seq_one_letter_code
_entity_poly.pdbx_strand_id
1 'polypeptide(L)'
;VDDIPNTLYLVNPDGSLNYNNIQSFSSADYAFLFSYGQFVKNEENMQISFGGNVKIIYRNVGSFANAWGFGIDGGLMIRTPTWRVGVAARDITTTYNAWSFHFDSAAQQILYLTNNDIPVKSTELTQPSLVLSGGYNFKFSDKFSLLAQTDMQVTFDGKRNTLVSSNPISIDPHIGLEGNINNTVFIRAGAWNFQRGLADGDTLNQKKVWIFQPSLGAGFRIGNVVIDYAFTDLANQSSSLYTHVFSLRIDLNKIKGKK
;
A
#
# COMPACT_ATOMS: atom_id res chain seq x y z
N VAL A 1 2.52 4.01 13.65
CA VAL A 1 3.59 4.99 13.92
C VAL A 1 3.46 5.42 15.35
N ASP A 2 4.55 5.30 16.11
CA ASP A 2 4.60 5.65 17.53
C ASP A 2 5.44 6.92 17.74
N ASP A 3 5.36 7.48 18.95
CA ASP A 3 6.12 8.64 19.39
C ASP A 3 5.97 9.89 18.51
N ILE A 4 4.77 10.13 18.00
CA ILE A 4 4.44 11.36 17.26
C ILE A 4 4.34 12.50 18.27
N PRO A 5 5.16 13.57 18.17
CA PRO A 5 5.12 14.66 19.15
C PRO A 5 3.83 15.47 19.03
N ASN A 6 3.10 15.57 20.12
CA ASN A 6 1.96 16.47 20.27
C ASN A 6 2.44 17.83 20.78
N THR A 7 2.40 18.83 19.94
CA THR A 7 2.81 20.20 20.25
C THR A 7 1.65 21.13 20.59
N LEU A 8 0.43 20.60 20.76
CA LEU A 8 -0.75 21.41 21.02
C LEU A 8 -0.61 22.29 22.27
N TYR A 9 0.01 21.74 23.32
CA TYR A 9 0.22 22.44 24.60
C TYR A 9 1.61 23.08 24.74
N LEU A 10 2.34 23.24 23.63
CA LEU A 10 3.70 23.82 23.63
C LEU A 10 3.71 25.28 24.10
N VAL A 11 2.66 26.04 23.80
CA VAL A 11 2.53 27.44 24.15
C VAL A 11 1.69 27.58 25.41
N ASN A 12 2.27 28.17 26.45
CA ASN A 12 1.54 28.52 27.67
C ASN A 12 0.57 29.68 27.43
N PRO A 13 -0.43 29.91 28.32
CA PRO A 13 -1.36 31.01 28.20
C PRO A 13 -0.71 32.41 28.20
N ASP A 14 0.48 32.53 28.75
CA ASP A 14 1.30 33.77 28.75
C ASP A 14 2.11 33.99 27.48
N GLY A 15 2.02 33.07 26.52
CA GLY A 15 2.76 33.10 25.25
C GLY A 15 4.17 32.52 25.31
N SER A 16 4.64 32.05 26.47
CA SER A 16 5.94 31.38 26.60
C SER A 16 5.90 29.96 26.07
N LEU A 17 7.06 29.46 25.57
CA LEU A 17 7.20 28.08 25.08
C LEU A 17 7.60 27.16 26.25
N ASN A 18 6.87 26.05 26.41
CA ASN A 18 7.17 25.04 27.40
C ASN A 18 7.32 23.64 26.75
N TYR A 19 8.54 23.26 26.48
CA TYR A 19 8.87 21.98 25.85
C TYR A 19 8.53 20.77 26.72
N ASN A 20 8.38 20.95 28.04
CA ASN A 20 7.96 19.85 28.93
C ASN A 20 6.50 19.43 28.72
N ASN A 21 5.70 20.25 28.04
CA ASN A 21 4.33 19.93 27.69
C ASN A 21 4.20 19.08 26.40
N ILE A 22 5.31 18.78 25.73
CA ILE A 22 5.29 17.89 24.56
C ILE A 22 5.03 16.48 25.05
N GLN A 23 3.89 15.93 24.63
CA GLN A 23 3.52 14.53 24.82
C GLN A 23 3.62 13.81 23.50
N SER A 24 3.83 12.50 23.50
CA SER A 24 3.75 11.70 22.30
C SER A 24 2.41 10.95 22.20
N PHE A 25 2.00 10.66 20.99
CA PHE A 25 0.86 9.80 20.69
C PHE A 25 1.22 8.84 19.55
N SER A 26 0.40 7.82 19.36
CA SER A 26 0.55 6.83 18.29
C SER A 26 -0.57 6.95 17.27
N SER A 27 -0.28 6.60 16.02
CA SER A 27 -1.27 6.45 14.95
C SER A 27 -1.23 5.04 14.40
N ALA A 28 -2.41 4.43 14.18
CA ALA A 28 -2.53 3.08 13.66
C ALA A 28 -3.69 2.97 12.65
N ASP A 29 -3.42 2.28 11.55
CA ASP A 29 -4.40 1.98 10.52
C ASP A 29 -4.58 0.44 10.45
N TYR A 30 -5.83 -0.01 10.47
CA TYR A 30 -6.23 -1.41 10.37
C TYR A 30 -7.13 -1.59 9.16
N ALA A 31 -6.89 -2.64 8.37
CA ALA A 31 -7.73 -3.01 7.26
C ALA A 31 -8.13 -4.49 7.36
N PHE A 32 -9.42 -4.74 7.34
CA PHE A 32 -10.01 -6.08 7.32
C PHE A 32 -10.57 -6.32 5.92
N LEU A 33 -10.08 -7.37 5.26
CA LEU A 33 -10.47 -7.73 3.90
C LEU A 33 -11.17 -9.09 3.89
N PHE A 34 -12.41 -9.11 3.43
CA PHE A 34 -13.18 -10.33 3.19
C PHE A 34 -13.22 -10.58 1.70
N SER A 35 -12.54 -11.62 1.26
CA SER A 35 -12.32 -11.90 -0.17
C SER A 35 -13.02 -13.17 -0.61
N TYR A 36 -13.58 -13.12 -1.81
CA TYR A 36 -14.10 -14.28 -2.52
C TYR A 36 -13.47 -14.38 -3.90
N GLY A 37 -13.13 -15.59 -4.30
CA GLY A 37 -12.58 -15.86 -5.63
C GLY A 37 -13.02 -17.20 -6.17
N GLN A 38 -13.25 -17.25 -7.48
CA GLN A 38 -13.71 -18.45 -8.17
C GLN A 38 -13.03 -18.61 -9.52
N PHE A 39 -12.78 -19.85 -9.93
CA PHE A 39 -12.42 -20.17 -11.29
C PHE A 39 -13.67 -20.26 -12.18
N VAL A 40 -13.65 -19.52 -13.29
CA VAL A 40 -14.60 -19.68 -14.40
C VAL A 40 -14.15 -20.83 -15.28
N LYS A 41 -12.83 -20.94 -15.49
CA LYS A 41 -12.19 -22.02 -16.23
C LYS A 41 -10.97 -22.49 -15.45
N ASN A 42 -10.83 -23.78 -15.26
CA ASN A 42 -9.71 -24.38 -14.52
C ASN A 42 -9.17 -25.61 -15.27
N GLU A 43 -8.45 -25.35 -16.35
CA GLU A 43 -7.76 -26.36 -17.17
C GLU A 43 -6.24 -26.24 -16.98
N GLU A 44 -5.49 -27.30 -17.27
CA GLU A 44 -4.02 -27.31 -17.16
C GLU A 44 -3.36 -26.24 -18.02
N ASN A 45 -3.91 -25.98 -19.21
CA ASN A 45 -3.34 -25.03 -20.16
C ASN A 45 -3.82 -23.59 -19.93
N MET A 46 -4.97 -23.39 -19.28
CA MET A 46 -5.53 -22.07 -19.06
C MET A 46 -6.49 -22.06 -17.86
N GLN A 47 -6.22 -21.16 -16.96
CA GLN A 47 -7.11 -20.84 -15.84
C GLN A 47 -7.64 -19.43 -15.99
N ILE A 48 -8.95 -19.26 -15.83
CA ILE A 48 -9.61 -17.95 -15.78
C ILE A 48 -10.29 -17.87 -14.43
N SER A 49 -9.94 -16.85 -13.66
CA SER A 49 -10.52 -16.62 -12.34
C SER A 49 -10.97 -15.18 -12.19
N PHE A 50 -12.02 -14.98 -11.41
CA PHE A 50 -12.44 -13.68 -10.93
C PHE A 50 -12.54 -13.69 -9.42
N GLY A 51 -12.50 -12.52 -8.84
CA GLY A 51 -12.66 -12.35 -7.40
C GLY A 51 -12.93 -10.91 -7.04
N GLY A 52 -13.26 -10.72 -5.78
CA GLY A 52 -13.46 -9.41 -5.21
C GLY A 52 -13.28 -9.45 -3.71
N ASN A 53 -13.15 -8.30 -3.11
CA ASN A 53 -13.14 -8.15 -1.68
C ASN A 53 -13.96 -6.95 -1.20
N VAL A 54 -14.39 -7.05 0.04
CA VAL A 54 -14.95 -5.97 0.82
C VAL A 54 -13.89 -5.56 1.84
N LYS A 55 -13.61 -4.27 1.91
CA LYS A 55 -12.66 -3.68 2.87
C LYS A 55 -13.42 -2.94 3.96
N ILE A 56 -13.03 -3.20 5.21
CA ILE A 56 -13.40 -2.39 6.37
C ILE A 56 -12.11 -1.80 6.91
N ILE A 57 -12.05 -0.48 6.99
CA ILE A 57 -10.87 0.26 7.43
C ILE A 57 -11.18 0.93 8.76
N TYR A 58 -10.29 0.80 9.73
CA TYR A 58 -10.32 1.55 10.96
C TYR A 58 -9.00 2.28 11.13
N ARG A 59 -9.07 3.58 11.30
CA ARG A 59 -7.91 4.45 11.50
C ARG A 59 -8.02 5.14 12.84
N ASN A 60 -6.91 5.24 13.56
CA ASN A 60 -6.85 5.89 14.86
C ASN A 60 -5.64 6.82 14.93
N VAL A 61 -5.85 8.04 15.39
CA VAL A 61 -4.82 9.05 15.56
C VAL A 61 -4.86 9.52 17.03
N GLY A 62 -4.12 8.80 17.89
CA GLY A 62 -4.10 9.06 19.33
C GLY A 62 -5.49 9.11 19.93
N SER A 63 -5.72 10.11 20.80
CA SER A 63 -7.04 10.42 21.38
C SER A 63 -7.82 11.44 20.54
N PHE A 64 -7.23 11.98 19.46
CA PHE A 64 -7.76 13.14 18.74
C PHE A 64 -8.79 12.78 17.70
N ALA A 65 -8.58 11.67 16.98
CA ALA A 65 -9.44 11.31 15.87
C ALA A 65 -9.45 9.81 15.60
N ASN A 66 -10.57 9.34 15.10
CA ASN A 66 -10.68 8.02 14.48
C ASN A 66 -11.51 8.09 13.21
N ALA A 67 -11.33 7.11 12.33
CA ALA A 67 -12.15 6.98 11.14
C ALA A 67 -12.57 5.53 10.90
N TRP A 68 -13.76 5.37 10.34
CA TRP A 68 -14.23 4.12 9.77
C TRP A 68 -14.37 4.28 8.27
N GLY A 69 -13.88 3.29 7.53
CA GLY A 69 -13.92 3.26 6.09
C GLY A 69 -14.50 1.98 5.54
N PHE A 70 -15.04 2.07 4.34
CA PHE A 70 -15.59 0.95 3.59
C PHE A 70 -15.26 1.09 2.10
N GLY A 71 -14.89 -0.02 1.46
CA GLY A 71 -14.60 -0.06 0.02
C GLY A 71 -14.76 -1.46 -0.56
N ILE A 72 -14.85 -1.53 -1.88
CA ILE A 72 -14.96 -2.77 -2.64
C ILE A 72 -13.90 -2.78 -3.73
N ASP A 73 -13.25 -3.92 -3.91
CA ASP A 73 -12.34 -4.19 -5.02
C ASP A 73 -12.81 -5.42 -5.80
N GLY A 74 -12.43 -5.50 -7.07
CA GLY A 74 -12.71 -6.66 -7.91
C GLY A 74 -11.62 -6.89 -8.93
N GLY A 75 -11.49 -8.11 -9.45
CA GLY A 75 -10.48 -8.44 -10.43
C GLY A 75 -10.75 -9.68 -11.23
N LEU A 76 -10.06 -9.77 -12.35
CA LEU A 76 -10.05 -10.90 -13.27
C LEU A 76 -8.59 -11.27 -13.56
N MET A 77 -8.30 -12.57 -13.62
CA MET A 77 -6.99 -13.09 -14.00
C MET A 77 -7.12 -14.23 -14.99
N ILE A 78 -6.30 -14.20 -16.02
CA ILE A 78 -6.05 -15.30 -16.95
C ILE A 78 -4.61 -15.78 -16.73
N ARG A 79 -4.44 -17.06 -16.52
CA ARG A 79 -3.15 -17.69 -16.25
C ARG A 79 -2.96 -18.91 -17.15
N THR A 80 -1.79 -18.99 -17.73
CA THR A 80 -1.29 -20.18 -18.41
C THR A 80 0.00 -20.68 -17.71
N PRO A 81 0.59 -21.80 -18.10
CA PRO A 81 1.88 -22.25 -17.57
C PRO A 81 3.04 -21.26 -17.77
N THR A 82 2.98 -20.44 -18.85
CA THR A 82 4.06 -19.54 -19.24
C THR A 82 3.77 -18.06 -18.99
N TRP A 83 2.53 -17.62 -19.17
CA TRP A 83 2.17 -16.20 -19.02
C TRP A 83 0.92 -16.03 -18.18
N ARG A 84 0.78 -14.85 -17.61
CA ARG A 84 -0.41 -14.43 -16.89
C ARG A 84 -0.73 -12.97 -17.19
N VAL A 85 -2.00 -12.65 -17.26
CA VAL A 85 -2.49 -11.27 -17.36
C VAL A 85 -3.65 -11.09 -16.40
N GLY A 86 -3.81 -9.90 -15.88
CA GLY A 86 -4.86 -9.61 -14.92
C GLY A 86 -5.28 -8.15 -14.97
N VAL A 87 -6.48 -7.90 -14.52
CA VAL A 87 -6.99 -6.58 -14.24
C VAL A 87 -7.61 -6.58 -12.84
N ALA A 88 -7.26 -5.58 -12.04
CA ALA A 88 -7.89 -5.35 -10.75
C ALA A 88 -8.40 -3.91 -10.70
N ALA A 89 -9.68 -3.75 -10.38
CA ALA A 89 -10.29 -2.47 -10.06
C ALA A 89 -10.29 -2.32 -8.54
N ARG A 90 -9.59 -1.31 -8.05
CA ARG A 90 -9.52 -0.98 -6.63
C ARG A 90 -10.45 0.18 -6.33
N ASP A 91 -11.03 0.14 -5.14
CA ASP A 91 -11.90 1.21 -4.64
C ASP A 91 -13.07 1.54 -5.58
N ILE A 92 -13.69 0.50 -6.18
CA ILE A 92 -14.74 0.62 -7.23
C ILE A 92 -15.89 1.51 -6.77
N THR A 93 -16.26 1.41 -5.49
CA THR A 93 -17.33 2.21 -4.87
C THR A 93 -16.84 3.55 -4.35
N THR A 94 -15.58 3.93 -4.61
CA THR A 94 -14.89 4.99 -3.86
C THR A 94 -14.82 4.60 -2.37
N THR A 95 -13.63 4.41 -1.83
CA THR A 95 -13.52 4.07 -0.41
C THR A 95 -13.73 5.31 0.44
N TYR A 96 -14.69 5.25 1.35
CA TYR A 96 -15.00 6.31 2.31
C TYR A 96 -14.19 6.10 3.58
N ASN A 97 -13.65 7.18 4.16
CA ASN A 97 -13.20 7.22 5.53
C ASN A 97 -13.94 8.35 6.23
N ALA A 98 -14.86 7.99 7.12
CA ALA A 98 -15.64 8.96 7.91
C ALA A 98 -14.88 9.24 9.22
N TRP A 99 -14.33 10.44 9.33
CA TRP A 99 -13.57 10.89 10.48
C TRP A 99 -14.49 11.45 11.57
N SER A 100 -14.16 11.10 12.82
CA SER A 100 -14.70 11.69 14.04
C SER A 100 -13.55 12.26 14.85
N PHE A 101 -13.72 13.50 15.33
CA PHE A 101 -12.71 14.23 16.09
C PHE A 101 -13.12 14.37 17.55
N HIS A 102 -12.18 14.22 18.46
CA HIS A 102 -12.38 14.20 19.91
C HIS A 102 -11.35 15.10 20.58
N PHE A 103 -11.65 16.41 20.60
CA PHE A 103 -10.82 17.36 21.33
C PHE A 103 -11.47 17.66 22.69
N ASP A 104 -10.69 17.59 23.76
CA ASP A 104 -11.13 18.04 25.06
C ASP A 104 -11.27 19.59 25.10
N SER A 105 -11.87 20.10 26.16
CA SER A 105 -12.15 21.55 26.28
C SER A 105 -10.88 22.40 26.26
N ALA A 106 -9.76 21.88 26.80
CA ALA A 106 -8.48 22.58 26.82
C ALA A 106 -7.89 22.67 25.40
N ALA A 107 -7.91 21.56 24.66
CA ALA A 107 -7.48 21.51 23.27
C ALA A 107 -8.31 22.43 22.37
N GLN A 108 -9.64 22.43 22.56
CA GLN A 108 -10.54 23.33 21.83
C GLN A 108 -10.23 24.81 22.10
N GLN A 109 -9.96 25.16 23.35
CA GLN A 109 -9.58 26.51 23.69
C GLN A 109 -8.27 26.95 23.06
N ILE A 110 -7.24 26.07 23.02
CA ILE A 110 -5.96 26.38 22.38
C ILE A 110 -6.14 26.54 20.87
N LEU A 111 -6.89 25.66 20.22
CA LEU A 111 -7.19 25.76 18.78
C LEU A 111 -7.89 27.10 18.47
N TYR A 112 -8.87 27.48 19.29
CA TYR A 112 -9.55 28.76 19.15
C TYR A 112 -8.59 29.96 19.32
N LEU A 113 -7.74 29.96 20.37
CA LEU A 113 -6.77 31.02 20.64
C LEU A 113 -5.69 31.14 19.55
N THR A 114 -5.36 30.06 18.90
CA THR A 114 -4.40 30.00 17.79
C THR A 114 -5.04 30.21 16.42
N ASN A 115 -6.32 30.60 16.39
CA ASN A 115 -7.12 30.88 15.19
C ASN A 115 -7.18 29.69 14.22
N ASN A 116 -7.26 28.47 14.79
CA ASN A 116 -7.48 27.23 14.04
C ASN A 116 -8.95 26.81 14.16
N ASP A 117 -9.52 26.39 13.03
CA ASP A 117 -10.85 25.78 13.02
C ASP A 117 -10.84 24.43 13.73
N ILE A 118 -11.86 24.18 14.56
CA ILE A 118 -12.04 22.90 15.23
C ILE A 118 -12.74 21.95 14.25
N PRO A 119 -12.06 20.89 13.76
CA PRO A 119 -12.72 19.95 12.88
C PRO A 119 -13.78 19.15 13.64
N VAL A 120 -14.99 19.11 13.12
CA VAL A 120 -16.12 18.41 13.74
C VAL A 120 -16.30 17.03 13.12
N LYS A 121 -16.37 16.97 11.82
CA LYS A 121 -16.48 15.74 11.02
C LYS A 121 -15.90 16.00 9.64
N SER A 122 -15.26 14.99 9.08
CA SER A 122 -14.85 15.04 7.67
C SER A 122 -14.97 13.66 7.01
N THR A 123 -15.05 13.67 5.69
CA THR A 123 -15.07 12.46 4.87
C THR A 123 -13.91 12.52 3.91
N GLU A 124 -13.03 11.55 4.01
CA GLU A 124 -11.95 11.33 3.05
C GLU A 124 -12.39 10.30 2.02
N LEU A 125 -12.17 10.58 0.74
CA LEU A 125 -12.56 9.71 -0.36
C LEU A 125 -11.32 9.22 -1.10
N THR A 126 -11.17 7.89 -1.23
CA THR A 126 -10.15 7.29 -2.08
C THR A 126 -10.77 6.99 -3.46
N GLN A 127 -10.22 7.62 -4.47
CA GLN A 127 -10.72 7.48 -5.85
C GLN A 127 -10.45 6.08 -6.42
N PRO A 128 -11.32 5.55 -7.29
CA PRO A 128 -11.10 4.31 -7.99
C PRO A 128 -9.79 4.30 -8.79
N SER A 129 -9.16 3.14 -8.87
CA SER A 129 -7.99 2.91 -9.71
C SER A 129 -8.03 1.54 -10.37
N LEU A 130 -7.33 1.40 -11.51
CA LEU A 130 -7.16 0.12 -12.21
C LEU A 130 -5.71 -0.32 -12.13
N VAL A 131 -5.49 -1.61 -11.91
CA VAL A 131 -4.17 -2.23 -12.03
C VAL A 131 -4.24 -3.22 -13.18
N LEU A 132 -3.46 -2.98 -14.22
CA LEU A 132 -3.29 -3.86 -15.36
C LEU A 132 -1.98 -4.61 -15.20
N SER A 133 -2.05 -5.93 -15.15
CA SER A 133 -0.91 -6.79 -14.83
C SER A 133 -0.56 -7.71 -15.99
N GLY A 134 0.72 -7.87 -16.26
CA GLY A 134 1.25 -8.85 -17.20
C GLY A 134 2.50 -9.53 -16.66
N GLY A 135 2.61 -10.84 -16.82
CA GLY A 135 3.78 -11.58 -16.36
C GLY A 135 4.12 -12.76 -17.26
N TYR A 136 5.40 -13.06 -17.32
CA TYR A 136 5.93 -14.19 -18.08
C TYR A 136 6.87 -15.03 -17.21
N ASN A 137 6.65 -16.35 -17.21
CA ASN A 137 7.42 -17.32 -16.43
C ASN A 137 8.42 -18.05 -17.32
N PHE A 138 9.69 -17.74 -17.14
CA PHE A 138 10.82 -18.42 -17.79
C PHE A 138 11.16 -19.67 -17.00
N LYS A 139 10.86 -20.85 -17.55
CA LYS A 139 11.21 -22.13 -16.95
C LYS A 139 12.58 -22.56 -17.44
N PHE A 140 13.60 -22.52 -16.59
CA PHE A 140 14.97 -22.93 -16.92
C PHE A 140 15.19 -24.42 -16.63
N SER A 141 14.54 -24.94 -15.58
CA SER A 141 14.56 -26.36 -15.22
C SER A 141 13.30 -26.70 -14.40
N ASP A 142 13.13 -27.97 -14.03
CA ASP A 142 12.02 -28.38 -13.14
C ASP A 142 12.17 -27.82 -11.73
N LYS A 143 13.37 -27.39 -11.35
CA LYS A 143 13.70 -26.86 -10.03
C LYS A 143 13.80 -25.34 -10.00
N PHE A 144 13.99 -24.69 -11.14
CA PHE A 144 14.21 -23.25 -11.19
C PHE A 144 13.38 -22.57 -12.27
N SER A 145 12.67 -21.53 -11.90
CA SER A 145 11.96 -20.63 -12.81
C SER A 145 12.12 -19.17 -12.38
N LEU A 146 12.02 -18.27 -13.33
CA LEU A 146 12.03 -16.83 -13.13
C LEU A 146 10.74 -16.24 -13.70
N LEU A 147 9.96 -15.59 -12.86
CA LEU A 147 8.82 -14.80 -13.27
C LEU A 147 9.26 -13.34 -13.43
N ALA A 148 9.04 -12.78 -14.60
CA ALA A 148 9.08 -11.32 -14.81
C ALA A 148 7.66 -10.79 -14.89
N GLN A 149 7.36 -9.74 -14.16
CA GLN A 149 6.02 -9.14 -14.08
C GLN A 149 6.10 -7.61 -14.19
N THR A 150 5.12 -7.04 -14.84
CA THR A 150 4.85 -5.61 -14.81
C THR A 150 3.40 -5.35 -14.44
N ASP A 151 3.18 -4.34 -13.62
CA ASP A 151 1.86 -3.84 -13.28
C ASP A 151 1.80 -2.36 -13.66
N MET A 152 0.68 -1.91 -14.18
CA MET A 152 0.41 -0.51 -14.51
C MET A 152 -0.76 -0.05 -13.65
N GLN A 153 -0.48 0.79 -12.66
CA GLN A 153 -1.53 1.42 -11.87
C GLN A 153 -2.03 2.67 -12.58
N VAL A 154 -3.28 2.62 -13.01
CA VAL A 154 -3.98 3.71 -13.69
C VAL A 154 -4.90 4.41 -12.70
N THR A 155 -4.73 5.72 -12.52
CA THR A 155 -5.57 6.54 -11.66
C THR A 155 -6.29 7.61 -12.47
N PHE A 156 -7.45 8.06 -11.98
CA PHE A 156 -8.37 8.96 -12.68
C PHE A 156 -8.59 10.28 -11.94
N ASP A 157 -7.74 10.57 -10.96
CA ASP A 157 -7.82 11.72 -10.06
C ASP A 157 -6.96 12.91 -10.51
N GLY A 158 -6.59 12.92 -11.80
CA GLY A 158 -5.86 14.02 -12.41
C GLY A 158 -4.36 13.76 -12.50
N LYS A 159 -3.62 14.86 -12.66
CA LYS A 159 -2.18 14.85 -12.93
C LYS A 159 -1.39 14.50 -11.67
N ARG A 160 -0.68 13.37 -11.71
CA ARG A 160 0.24 12.92 -10.65
C ARG A 160 1.71 13.01 -11.12
N ASN A 161 2.65 13.05 -10.18
CA ASN A 161 4.08 12.95 -10.51
C ASN A 161 4.47 11.47 -10.70
N THR A 162 4.09 10.89 -11.83
CA THR A 162 4.35 9.51 -12.24
C THR A 162 4.99 9.48 -13.61
N LEU A 163 5.38 8.30 -14.10
CA LEU A 163 6.05 8.15 -15.40
C LEU A 163 5.20 8.73 -16.54
N VAL A 164 3.90 8.40 -16.57
CA VAL A 164 2.93 9.01 -17.48
C VAL A 164 1.98 9.87 -16.66
N SER A 165 2.07 11.18 -16.87
CA SER A 165 1.34 12.17 -16.10
C SER A 165 0.49 13.04 -17.02
N SER A 166 -0.81 12.86 -17.01
CA SER A 166 -1.77 13.64 -17.80
C SER A 166 -3.06 13.92 -17.01
N ASN A 167 -3.96 14.70 -17.58
CA ASN A 167 -5.26 14.96 -17.00
C ASN A 167 -6.33 14.39 -17.97
N PRO A 168 -7.23 13.50 -17.51
CA PRO A 168 -7.48 13.07 -16.12
C PRO A 168 -6.71 11.80 -15.70
N ILE A 169 -5.86 11.20 -16.54
CA ILE A 169 -5.28 9.87 -16.32
C ILE A 169 -3.79 9.98 -16.04
N SER A 170 -3.34 9.31 -14.96
CA SER A 170 -1.92 9.09 -14.65
C SER A 170 -1.62 7.60 -14.56
N ILE A 171 -0.41 7.17 -14.97
CA ILE A 171 0.00 5.77 -14.95
C ILE A 171 1.32 5.64 -14.18
N ASP A 172 1.33 4.81 -13.15
CA ASP A 172 2.51 4.42 -12.37
C ASP A 172 2.86 2.96 -12.68
N PRO A 173 3.96 2.69 -13.41
CA PRO A 173 4.41 1.34 -13.68
C PRO A 173 5.16 0.75 -12.49
N HIS A 174 4.93 -0.55 -12.24
CA HIS A 174 5.68 -1.36 -11.30
C HIS A 174 6.31 -2.51 -12.06
N ILE A 175 7.54 -2.85 -11.76
CA ILE A 175 8.25 -4.00 -12.34
C ILE A 175 8.75 -4.91 -11.24
N GLY A 176 8.69 -6.21 -11.49
CA GLY A 176 9.11 -7.21 -10.51
C GLY A 176 9.69 -8.46 -11.15
N LEU A 177 10.62 -9.07 -10.44
CA LEU A 177 11.22 -10.37 -10.74
C LEU A 177 11.04 -11.28 -9.53
N GLU A 178 10.68 -12.53 -9.77
CA GLU A 178 10.63 -13.58 -8.75
C GLU A 178 11.38 -14.82 -9.24
N GLY A 179 12.50 -15.15 -8.59
CA GLY A 179 13.18 -16.43 -8.72
C GLY A 179 12.50 -17.45 -7.83
N ASN A 180 12.08 -18.58 -8.40
CA ASN A 180 11.47 -19.70 -7.69
C ASN A 180 12.38 -20.93 -7.74
N ILE A 181 12.75 -21.44 -6.57
CA ILE A 181 13.63 -22.61 -6.41
C ILE A 181 12.83 -23.73 -5.75
N ASN A 182 12.61 -24.82 -6.45
CA ASN A 182 11.88 -26.02 -6.02
C ASN A 182 10.46 -25.76 -5.48
N ASN A 183 9.80 -24.65 -5.87
CA ASN A 183 8.54 -24.19 -5.26
C ASN A 183 8.61 -24.05 -3.73
N THR A 184 9.80 -23.89 -3.18
CA THR A 184 10.06 -23.79 -1.73
C THR A 184 10.63 -22.45 -1.36
N VAL A 185 11.64 -21.97 -2.10
CA VAL A 185 12.30 -20.68 -1.85
C VAL A 185 11.97 -19.72 -2.96
N PHE A 186 11.61 -18.51 -2.59
CA PHE A 186 11.30 -17.42 -3.51
C PHE A 186 12.19 -16.21 -3.18
N ILE A 187 12.85 -15.66 -4.19
CA ILE A 187 13.64 -14.43 -4.06
C ILE A 187 13.04 -13.43 -5.02
N ARG A 188 12.77 -12.22 -4.51
CA ARG A 188 12.07 -11.18 -5.25
C ARG A 188 12.86 -9.89 -5.27
N ALA A 189 12.75 -9.19 -6.39
CA ALA A 189 13.25 -7.83 -6.54
C ALA A 189 12.21 -7.03 -7.34
N GLY A 190 12.04 -5.77 -7.03
CA GLY A 190 11.08 -4.91 -7.71
C GLY A 190 11.48 -3.44 -7.65
N ALA A 191 10.82 -2.66 -8.50
CA ALA A 191 10.93 -1.22 -8.50
C ALA A 191 9.58 -0.61 -8.90
N TRP A 192 9.23 0.50 -8.27
CA TRP A 192 7.98 1.22 -8.45
C TRP A 192 8.15 2.71 -8.17
N ASN A 193 7.09 3.49 -8.30
CA ASN A 193 7.08 4.94 -8.04
C ASN A 193 8.14 5.69 -8.88
N PHE A 194 8.14 5.46 -10.20
CA PHE A 194 9.04 6.15 -11.10
C PHE A 194 8.56 7.59 -11.33
N GLN A 195 9.32 8.55 -10.85
CA GLN A 195 8.98 9.97 -10.93
C GLN A 195 10.20 10.85 -11.19
N ARG A 196 9.96 12.09 -11.57
CA ARG A 196 11.00 13.12 -11.66
C ARG A 196 10.91 14.06 -10.47
N GLY A 197 11.95 14.12 -9.67
CA GLY A 197 12.10 14.99 -8.51
C GLY A 197 13.40 15.76 -8.55
N LEU A 198 13.53 16.73 -7.65
CA LEU A 198 14.82 17.40 -7.42
C LEU A 198 15.80 16.41 -6.79
N ALA A 199 17.07 16.52 -7.15
CA ALA A 199 18.12 15.75 -6.48
C ALA A 199 18.22 16.17 -5.02
N ASP A 200 18.39 15.21 -4.11
CA ASP A 200 18.56 15.48 -2.68
C ASP A 200 19.76 16.43 -2.47
N GLY A 201 19.52 17.51 -1.71
CA GLY A 201 20.54 18.50 -1.39
C GLY A 201 20.86 19.51 -2.50
N ASP A 202 20.29 19.40 -3.72
CA ASP A 202 20.46 20.38 -4.79
C ASP A 202 19.46 21.52 -4.66
N THR A 203 19.76 22.49 -3.83
CA THR A 203 18.95 23.70 -3.66
C THR A 203 19.29 24.79 -4.69
N LEU A 204 20.42 24.69 -5.40
CA LEU A 204 20.95 25.73 -6.26
C LEU A 204 20.60 25.49 -7.74
N ASN A 205 20.83 24.30 -8.26
CA ASN A 205 20.69 24.03 -9.69
C ASN A 205 19.31 23.53 -10.09
N GLN A 206 18.49 23.10 -9.12
CA GLN A 206 17.13 22.55 -9.31
C GLN A 206 17.06 21.46 -10.41
N LYS A 207 18.12 20.67 -10.54
CA LYS A 207 18.19 19.60 -11.53
C LYS A 207 17.25 18.47 -11.16
N LYS A 208 16.31 18.15 -12.08
CA LYS A 208 15.41 17.01 -11.93
C LYS A 208 16.13 15.72 -12.30
N VAL A 209 16.11 14.75 -11.38
CA VAL A 209 16.62 13.39 -11.57
C VAL A 209 15.48 12.38 -11.55
N TRP A 210 15.74 11.19 -12.08
CA TRP A 210 14.82 10.07 -11.93
C TRP A 210 14.91 9.50 -10.52
N ILE A 211 13.75 9.32 -9.90
CA ILE A 211 13.55 8.77 -8.59
C ILE A 211 12.70 7.52 -8.76
N PHE A 212 13.02 6.44 -8.07
CA PHE A 212 12.21 5.23 -8.01
C PHE A 212 12.44 4.53 -6.68
N GLN A 213 11.49 3.69 -6.27
CA GLN A 213 11.57 2.94 -5.00
C GLN A 213 11.88 1.46 -5.30
N PRO A 214 13.10 0.99 -5.03
CA PRO A 214 13.44 -0.41 -5.11
C PRO A 214 12.91 -1.19 -3.91
N SER A 215 12.67 -2.49 -4.11
CA SER A 215 12.27 -3.42 -3.08
C SER A 215 12.93 -4.77 -3.26
N LEU A 216 13.19 -5.46 -2.15
CA LEU A 216 13.71 -6.82 -2.13
C LEU A 216 12.82 -7.68 -1.25
N GLY A 217 12.70 -8.96 -1.57
CA GLY A 217 11.89 -9.88 -0.80
C GLY A 217 12.39 -11.31 -0.84
N ALA A 218 12.02 -12.05 0.18
CA ALA A 218 12.26 -13.49 0.26
C ALA A 218 10.98 -14.19 0.75
N GLY A 219 10.73 -15.37 0.23
CA GLY A 219 9.60 -16.20 0.61
C GLY A 219 10.02 -17.65 0.84
N PHE A 220 9.34 -18.30 1.74
CA PHE A 220 9.58 -19.70 2.05
C PHE A 220 8.27 -20.46 2.21
N ARG A 221 8.16 -21.62 1.54
CA ARG A 221 6.97 -22.49 1.60
C ARG A 221 7.29 -23.77 2.33
N ILE A 222 6.52 -24.08 3.38
CA ILE A 222 6.55 -25.33 4.11
C ILE A 222 5.15 -25.96 4.06
N GLY A 223 4.97 -26.97 3.21
CA GLY A 223 3.66 -27.62 3.05
C GLY A 223 2.58 -26.64 2.59
N ASN A 224 1.65 -26.34 3.49
CA ASN A 224 0.52 -25.44 3.25
C ASN A 224 0.77 -23.98 3.69
N VAL A 225 1.91 -23.72 4.33
CA VAL A 225 2.24 -22.42 4.88
C VAL A 225 3.26 -21.75 3.98
N VAL A 226 3.03 -20.48 3.67
CA VAL A 226 4.00 -19.60 2.99
C VAL A 226 4.27 -18.41 3.91
N ILE A 227 5.54 -18.16 4.16
CA ILE A 227 6.03 -17.01 4.91
C ILE A 227 6.78 -16.14 3.92
N ASP A 228 6.38 -14.89 3.81
CA ASP A 228 7.03 -13.90 2.94
C ASP A 228 7.53 -12.72 3.78
N TYR A 229 8.69 -12.21 3.40
CA TYR A 229 9.27 -11.00 3.93
C TYR A 229 9.62 -10.07 2.78
N ALA A 230 9.32 -8.80 2.93
CA ALA A 230 9.74 -7.76 1.99
C ALA A 230 10.36 -6.57 2.72
N PHE A 231 11.36 -6.01 2.09
CA PHE A 231 12.08 -4.83 2.50
C PHE A 231 11.95 -3.79 1.39
N THR A 232 11.35 -2.66 1.70
CA THR A 232 11.01 -1.62 0.72
C THR A 232 11.61 -0.28 1.13
N ASP A 233 11.49 0.71 0.27
CA ASP A 233 11.98 2.08 0.49
C ASP A 233 13.52 2.18 0.63
N LEU A 234 14.23 1.37 -0.15
CA LEU A 234 15.69 1.32 -0.13
C LEU A 234 16.37 2.60 -0.67
N ALA A 235 15.65 3.50 -1.34
CA ALA A 235 16.20 4.66 -2.03
C ALA A 235 16.15 5.97 -1.23
N ASN A 236 15.83 5.90 0.06
CA ASN A 236 15.93 7.03 1.01
C ASN A 236 15.22 8.32 0.59
N GLN A 237 14.00 8.21 0.05
CA GLN A 237 13.23 9.34 -0.50
C GLN A 237 12.16 9.87 0.46
N SER A 238 12.01 9.28 1.63
CA SER A 238 11.08 9.71 2.67
C SER A 238 11.77 9.77 4.03
N SER A 239 11.15 10.45 4.99
CA SER A 239 11.63 10.51 6.37
C SER A 239 11.64 9.14 7.07
N SER A 240 10.91 8.17 6.56
CA SER A 240 10.96 6.76 6.98
C SER A 240 12.01 6.02 6.17
N LEU A 241 13.09 5.63 6.82
CA LEU A 241 14.25 5.02 6.16
C LEU A 241 13.95 3.65 5.53
N TYR A 242 13.01 2.87 6.09
CA TYR A 242 12.74 1.50 5.63
C TYR A 242 11.35 1.04 6.03
N THR A 243 10.74 0.18 5.20
CA THR A 243 9.51 -0.53 5.54
C THR A 243 9.75 -2.03 5.50
N HIS A 244 9.40 -2.72 6.60
CA HIS A 244 9.46 -4.17 6.71
C HIS A 244 8.04 -4.74 6.62
N VAL A 245 7.80 -5.65 5.69
CA VAL A 245 6.51 -6.32 5.52
C VAL A 245 6.67 -7.81 5.74
N PHE A 246 5.93 -8.35 6.70
CA PHE A 246 5.81 -9.78 6.95
C PHE A 246 4.43 -10.26 6.54
N SER A 247 4.37 -11.35 5.80
CA SER A 247 3.12 -11.97 5.37
C SER A 247 3.12 -13.46 5.66
N LEU A 248 2.00 -13.95 6.17
CA LEU A 248 1.73 -15.35 6.43
C LEU A 248 0.52 -15.78 5.62
N ARG A 249 0.67 -16.80 4.78
CA ARG A 249 -0.44 -17.41 4.04
C ARG A 249 -0.57 -18.89 4.40
N ILE A 250 -1.78 -19.33 4.71
CA ILE A 250 -2.11 -20.72 5.03
C ILE A 250 -3.14 -21.22 4.01
N ASP A 251 -2.79 -22.25 3.23
CA ASP A 251 -3.67 -22.88 2.25
C ASP A 251 -4.51 -23.99 2.91
N LEU A 252 -5.75 -23.69 3.28
CA LEU A 252 -6.63 -24.59 4.03
C LEU A 252 -7.13 -25.78 3.20
N ASN A 253 -7.25 -25.62 1.89
CA ASN A 253 -7.76 -26.68 0.99
C ASN A 253 -6.86 -27.92 0.91
N LYS A 254 -5.56 -27.81 1.20
CA LYS A 254 -4.64 -28.93 1.26
C LYS A 254 -4.76 -29.76 2.55
N ILE A 255 -5.45 -29.25 3.56
CA ILE A 255 -5.65 -29.96 4.85
C ILE A 255 -6.71 -31.05 4.70
N LYS A 256 -7.66 -30.93 3.77
CA LYS A 256 -8.72 -31.91 3.51
C LYS A 256 -8.32 -33.09 2.60
N GLY A 257 -7.13 -33.09 2.02
CA GLY A 257 -6.68 -34.07 1.01
C GLY A 257 -5.90 -35.27 1.56
N LYS A 258 -5.81 -35.49 2.88
CA LYS A 258 -5.29 -36.74 3.47
C LYS A 258 -6.47 -37.52 4.07
N LYS A 259 -7.17 -38.26 3.21
CA LYS A 259 -7.90 -39.49 3.57
C LYS A 259 -7.45 -40.57 2.63
#